data_96bff99c0cba5139969aaea6d51141be
#
_entry.id   96bff99c0cba5139969aaea6d51141be
#
_cell.length_a   1.000
_cell.length_b   1.000
_cell.length_c   1.000
_cell.angle_alpha   90.00
_cell.angle_beta   90.00
_cell.angle_gamma   90.00
#
_symmetry.space_group_name_H-M   'P 1'
#
loop_
_entity.id
_entity.type
_entity.pdbx_description
1 polymer ?
#
loop_
_entity_poly.entity_id
_entity_poly.type
_entity_poly.pdbx_seq_one_letter_code
_entity_poly.pdbx_strand_id
1 'polypeptide(L)'
;DEIKARVGKVAELLKLSAMLNKKPDELSGGQQQRTALARALVKDSDLILLDEPLANLDFKLREELREELPKLFEDRDCIVVYATTEPLDALMIGGNTATLLEGNVIQYGKTLNVYNKPENLISAKVFSDPPMNIAEISKSGEIFKIKDNNVQWKSNLKIKDGNYIIGIRP
;
A
#
# COMPACT_ATOMS: atom_id res chain seq x y z
N ASP A 1 -21.46 -12.89 26.19
CA ASP A 1 -20.98 -11.51 26.38
C ASP A 1 -19.68 -11.20 25.65
N GLU A 2 -18.83 -12.20 25.37
CA GLU A 2 -17.59 -12.03 24.60
C GLU A 2 -17.86 -11.51 23.18
N ILE A 3 -18.85 -12.07 22.46
CA ILE A 3 -19.23 -11.62 21.10
C ILE A 3 -19.60 -10.13 21.10
N LYS A 4 -20.39 -9.69 22.08
CA LYS A 4 -20.78 -8.28 22.19
C LYS A 4 -19.58 -7.36 22.44
N ALA A 5 -18.63 -7.79 23.25
CA ALA A 5 -17.41 -7.03 23.53
C ALA A 5 -16.54 -6.90 22.26
N ARG A 6 -16.35 -7.99 21.51
CA ARG A 6 -15.62 -7.98 20.22
C ARG A 6 -16.29 -7.08 19.18
N VAL A 7 -17.61 -7.21 19.01
CA VAL A 7 -18.39 -6.36 18.10
C VAL A 7 -18.29 -4.90 18.52
N GLY A 8 -18.43 -4.59 19.82
CA GLY A 8 -18.30 -3.24 20.34
C GLY A 8 -16.96 -2.59 20.04
N LYS A 9 -15.84 -3.30 20.33
CA LYS A 9 -14.48 -2.83 20.05
C LYS A 9 -14.27 -2.49 18.57
N VAL A 10 -14.69 -3.38 17.66
CA VAL A 10 -14.53 -3.16 16.22
C VAL A 10 -15.48 -2.07 15.70
N ALA A 11 -16.72 -2.00 16.24
CA ALA A 11 -17.65 -0.95 15.87
C ALA A 11 -17.17 0.45 16.31
N GLU A 12 -16.54 0.56 17.46
CA GLU A 12 -15.94 1.82 17.93
C GLU A 12 -14.77 2.24 17.02
N LEU A 13 -13.84 1.34 16.74
CA LEU A 13 -12.71 1.58 15.84
C LEU A 13 -13.17 2.10 14.47
N LEU A 14 -14.20 1.49 13.89
CA LEU A 14 -14.73 1.84 12.58
C LEU A 14 -15.78 2.94 12.59
N LYS A 15 -16.01 3.59 13.73
CA LYS A 15 -17.03 4.65 13.94
C LYS A 15 -18.43 4.17 13.53
N LEU A 16 -18.79 2.94 13.90
CA LEU A 16 -20.07 2.30 13.59
C LEU A 16 -20.99 2.11 14.81
N SER A 17 -20.54 2.49 16.00
CA SER A 17 -21.29 2.22 17.26
C SER A 17 -22.75 2.72 17.20
N ALA A 18 -23.01 3.91 16.63
CA ALA A 18 -24.36 4.45 16.47
C ALA A 18 -25.17 3.74 15.36
N MET A 19 -24.55 2.87 14.56
CA MET A 19 -25.16 2.22 13.40
C MET A 19 -25.52 0.75 13.65
N LEU A 20 -25.16 0.18 14.82
CA LEU A 20 -25.30 -1.25 15.12
C LEU A 20 -26.73 -1.79 14.98
N ASN A 21 -27.73 -0.94 15.14
CA ASN A 21 -29.15 -1.31 15.04
C ASN A 21 -29.78 -1.00 13.67
N LYS A 22 -29.00 -0.43 12.72
CA LYS A 22 -29.48 -0.10 11.37
C LYS A 22 -29.40 -1.32 10.45
N LYS A 23 -30.34 -1.38 9.51
CA LYS A 23 -30.30 -2.34 8.41
C LYS A 23 -29.29 -1.89 7.33
N PRO A 24 -28.78 -2.80 6.49
CA PRO A 24 -27.82 -2.46 5.44
C PRO A 24 -28.29 -1.38 4.47
N ASP A 25 -29.56 -1.35 4.13
CA ASP A 25 -30.20 -0.37 3.24
C ASP A 25 -30.35 1.04 3.88
N GLU A 26 -30.22 1.13 5.19
CA GLU A 26 -30.22 2.40 5.93
C GLU A 26 -28.81 3.01 6.09
N LEU A 27 -27.77 2.31 5.57
CA LEU A 27 -26.39 2.73 5.67
C LEU A 27 -25.92 3.42 4.38
N SER A 28 -25.12 4.49 4.53
CA SER A 28 -24.40 5.07 3.38
C SER A 28 -23.36 4.11 2.83
N GLY A 29 -22.91 4.31 1.57
CA GLY A 29 -21.90 3.45 0.93
C GLY A 29 -20.63 3.28 1.77
N GLY A 30 -20.09 4.37 2.34
CA GLY A 30 -18.94 4.30 3.23
C GLY A 30 -19.23 3.57 4.54
N GLN A 31 -20.45 3.65 5.09
CA GLN A 31 -20.87 2.89 6.27
C GLN A 31 -20.99 1.40 5.93
N GLN A 32 -21.52 1.05 4.76
CA GLN A 32 -21.62 -0.34 4.29
C GLN A 32 -20.22 -0.95 4.12
N GLN A 33 -19.27 -0.22 3.52
CA GLN A 33 -17.88 -0.67 3.37
C GLN A 33 -17.22 -0.90 4.72
N ARG A 34 -17.34 0.04 5.66
CA ARG A 34 -16.84 -0.14 7.03
C ARG A 34 -17.50 -1.33 7.74
N THR A 35 -18.77 -1.56 7.51
CA THR A 35 -19.50 -2.72 8.06
C THR A 35 -18.96 -4.03 7.48
N ALA A 36 -18.62 -4.06 6.19
CA ALA A 36 -17.99 -5.23 5.57
C ALA A 36 -16.60 -5.51 6.18
N LEU A 37 -15.79 -4.46 6.37
CA LEU A 37 -14.50 -4.56 7.07
C LEU A 37 -14.68 -5.03 8.52
N ALA A 38 -15.67 -4.46 9.25
CA ALA A 38 -15.98 -4.87 10.61
C ALA A 38 -16.30 -6.37 10.70
N ARG A 39 -17.08 -6.89 9.76
CA ARG A 39 -17.42 -8.32 9.69
C ARG A 39 -16.20 -9.21 9.49
N ALA A 40 -15.24 -8.79 8.68
CA ALA A 40 -13.99 -9.52 8.51
C ALA A 40 -13.15 -9.50 9.79
N LEU A 41 -13.06 -8.34 10.46
CA LEU A 41 -12.27 -8.16 11.67
C LEU A 41 -12.88 -8.82 12.93
N VAL A 42 -14.20 -8.96 13.02
CA VAL A 42 -14.85 -9.62 14.17
C VAL A 42 -14.70 -11.14 14.12
N LYS A 43 -14.62 -11.72 12.91
CA LYS A 43 -14.44 -13.16 12.74
C LYS A 43 -13.08 -13.61 13.26
N ASP A 44 -13.08 -14.82 13.85
CA ASP A 44 -11.87 -15.54 14.22
C ASP A 44 -11.54 -16.49 13.07
N SER A 45 -10.81 -15.97 12.10
CA SER A 45 -10.49 -16.70 10.86
C SER A 45 -9.00 -16.83 10.70
N ASP A 46 -8.52 -18.00 10.28
CA ASP A 46 -7.10 -18.25 10.00
C ASP A 46 -6.60 -17.46 8.78
N LEU A 47 -7.52 -17.00 7.93
CA LEU A 47 -7.23 -16.21 6.72
C LEU A 47 -8.21 -15.05 6.60
N ILE A 48 -7.68 -13.85 6.42
CA ILE A 48 -8.44 -12.62 6.16
C ILE A 48 -8.03 -12.09 4.78
N LEU A 49 -9.01 -11.90 3.90
CA LEU A 49 -8.82 -11.31 2.57
C LEU A 49 -9.44 -9.91 2.56
N LEU A 50 -8.64 -8.91 2.28
CA LEU A 50 -9.05 -7.50 2.21
C LEU A 50 -8.70 -6.95 0.83
N ASP A 51 -9.70 -6.45 0.13
CA ASP A 51 -9.57 -5.84 -1.19
C ASP A 51 -9.97 -4.37 -1.09
N GLU A 52 -9.00 -3.45 -1.25
CA GLU A 52 -9.16 -2.00 -1.12
C GLU A 52 -9.96 -1.58 0.14
N PRO A 53 -9.64 -2.10 1.35
CA PRO A 53 -10.54 -1.94 2.51
C PRO A 53 -10.62 -0.50 3.01
N LEU A 54 -9.66 0.35 2.70
CA LEU A 54 -9.61 1.76 3.10
C LEU A 54 -9.96 2.73 1.96
N ALA A 55 -10.23 2.24 0.75
CA ALA A 55 -10.74 3.07 -0.33
C ALA A 55 -12.03 3.78 0.09
N ASN A 56 -12.48 4.83 -0.49
CA ASN A 56 -13.74 5.52 -0.20
C ASN A 56 -13.99 5.95 1.28
N LEU A 57 -12.96 5.88 2.13
CA LEU A 57 -13.01 6.46 3.47
C LEU A 57 -12.56 7.92 3.44
N ASP A 58 -13.09 8.74 4.35
CA ASP A 58 -12.54 10.08 4.56
C ASP A 58 -11.09 10.01 5.04
N PHE A 59 -10.32 11.05 4.74
CA PHE A 59 -8.88 11.09 5.00
C PHE A 59 -8.53 10.80 6.47
N LYS A 60 -9.26 11.42 7.41
CA LYS A 60 -8.96 11.27 8.84
C LYS A 60 -9.14 9.83 9.31
N LEU A 61 -10.26 9.21 8.95
CA LEU A 61 -10.53 7.83 9.33
C LEU A 61 -9.56 6.85 8.65
N ARG A 62 -9.16 7.13 7.40
CA ARG A 62 -8.15 6.31 6.70
C ARG A 62 -6.82 6.32 7.44
N GLU A 63 -6.33 7.48 7.85
CA GLU A 63 -5.08 7.58 8.62
C GLU A 63 -5.20 6.88 9.99
N GLU A 64 -6.30 7.07 10.72
CA GLU A 64 -6.54 6.36 11.97
C GLU A 64 -6.50 4.83 11.76
N LEU A 65 -7.13 4.32 10.70
CA LEU A 65 -7.16 2.88 10.42
C LEU A 65 -5.82 2.32 9.90
N ARG A 66 -5.04 3.10 9.17
CA ARG A 66 -3.67 2.73 8.76
C ARG A 66 -2.78 2.42 9.97
N GLU A 67 -2.94 3.15 11.05
CA GLU A 67 -2.18 2.95 12.28
C GLU A 67 -2.72 1.78 13.14
N GLU A 68 -4.03 1.57 13.13
CA GLU A 68 -4.68 0.61 14.02
C GLU A 68 -4.78 -0.81 13.43
N LEU A 69 -4.96 -0.94 12.10
CA LEU A 69 -5.09 -2.27 11.48
C LEU A 69 -3.85 -3.15 11.65
N PRO A 70 -2.59 -2.66 11.48
CA PRO A 70 -1.41 -3.46 11.73
C PRO A 70 -1.39 -4.03 13.15
N LYS A 71 -1.70 -3.21 14.16
CA LYS A 71 -1.76 -3.63 15.58
C LYS A 71 -2.81 -4.73 15.81
N LEU A 72 -3.97 -4.59 15.16
CA LEU A 72 -5.02 -5.61 15.24
C LEU A 72 -4.61 -6.95 14.60
N PHE A 73 -3.75 -6.90 13.58
CA PHE A 73 -3.26 -8.11 12.92
C PHE A 73 -2.09 -8.75 13.69
N GLU A 74 -1.22 -7.96 14.33
CA GLU A 74 -0.13 -8.47 15.17
C GLU A 74 -0.64 -9.30 16.36
N ASP A 75 -1.78 -8.92 16.93
CA ASP A 75 -2.41 -9.62 18.05
C ASP A 75 -3.11 -10.94 17.63
N ARG A 76 -3.10 -11.28 16.33
CA ARG A 76 -3.82 -12.44 15.80
C ARG A 76 -2.88 -13.42 15.13
N ASP A 77 -3.10 -14.69 15.42
CA ASP A 77 -2.45 -15.80 14.70
C ASP A 77 -3.24 -16.10 13.42
N CYS A 78 -3.19 -15.19 12.44
CA CYS A 78 -3.88 -15.35 11.17
C CYS A 78 -3.05 -14.82 10.00
N ILE A 79 -3.34 -15.33 8.80
CA ILE A 79 -2.78 -14.83 7.55
C ILE A 79 -3.66 -13.70 7.03
N VAL A 80 -3.06 -12.55 6.73
CA VAL A 80 -3.77 -11.43 6.11
C VAL A 80 -3.27 -11.22 4.68
N VAL A 81 -4.16 -11.26 3.71
CA VAL A 81 -3.91 -10.85 2.32
C VAL A 81 -4.63 -9.53 2.09
N TYR A 82 -3.86 -8.49 1.84
CA TYR A 82 -4.34 -7.12 1.70
C TYR A 82 -3.99 -6.59 0.31
N ALA A 83 -4.98 -6.38 -0.53
CA ALA A 83 -4.82 -5.74 -1.84
C ALA A 83 -5.11 -4.24 -1.72
N THR A 84 -4.22 -3.41 -2.28
CA THR A 84 -4.37 -1.96 -2.27
C THR A 84 -3.65 -1.32 -3.45
N THR A 85 -4.14 -0.19 -3.91
CA THR A 85 -3.45 0.72 -4.83
C THR A 85 -2.67 1.82 -4.11
N GLU A 86 -2.81 1.93 -2.79
CA GLU A 86 -2.14 2.93 -1.96
C GLU A 86 -0.81 2.39 -1.43
N PRO A 87 0.35 2.91 -1.87
CA PRO A 87 1.67 2.42 -1.44
C PRO A 87 1.88 2.50 0.07
N LEU A 88 1.32 3.53 0.69
CA LEU A 88 1.47 3.77 2.13
C LEU A 88 0.80 2.67 2.97
N ASP A 89 -0.32 2.11 2.51
CA ASP A 89 -0.97 0.98 3.19
C ASP A 89 -0.01 -0.21 3.29
N ALA A 90 0.63 -0.57 2.18
CA ALA A 90 1.58 -1.68 2.15
C ALA A 90 2.80 -1.43 3.05
N LEU A 91 3.30 -0.19 3.11
CA LEU A 91 4.42 0.19 3.97
C LEU A 91 4.06 0.14 5.46
N MET A 92 2.85 0.56 5.82
CA MET A 92 2.37 0.56 7.22
C MET A 92 2.05 -0.84 7.72
N ILE A 93 1.42 -1.68 6.88
CA ILE A 93 1.11 -3.08 7.22
C ILE A 93 2.37 -3.93 7.29
N GLY A 94 3.35 -3.66 6.44
CA GLY A 94 4.61 -4.39 6.42
C GLY A 94 4.50 -5.81 5.82
N GLY A 95 5.20 -6.77 6.41
CA GLY A 95 5.20 -8.16 5.96
C GLY A 95 5.88 -8.38 4.62
N ASN A 96 5.21 -9.05 3.68
CA ASN A 96 5.68 -9.28 2.32
C ASN A 96 4.73 -8.57 1.33
N THR A 97 5.29 -8.02 0.26
CA THR A 97 4.54 -7.34 -0.78
C THR A 97 4.81 -7.96 -2.15
N ALA A 98 3.74 -8.17 -2.91
CA ALA A 98 3.78 -8.45 -4.34
C ALA A 98 3.36 -7.20 -5.11
N THR A 99 4.21 -6.67 -5.97
CA THR A 99 3.83 -5.64 -6.94
C THR A 99 3.25 -6.30 -8.18
N LEU A 100 2.09 -5.82 -8.63
CA LEU A 100 1.38 -6.41 -9.76
C LEU A 100 1.26 -5.40 -10.92
N LEU A 101 1.35 -5.93 -12.14
CA LEU A 101 1.02 -5.23 -13.37
C LEU A 101 0.31 -6.19 -14.32
N GLU A 102 -0.88 -5.81 -14.80
CA GLU A 102 -1.66 -6.59 -15.76
C GLU A 102 -1.82 -8.07 -15.34
N GLY A 103 -2.10 -8.29 -14.04
CA GLY A 103 -2.30 -9.62 -13.47
C GLY A 103 -1.01 -10.44 -13.21
N ASN A 104 0.17 -9.89 -13.51
CA ASN A 104 1.45 -10.56 -13.28
C ASN A 104 2.16 -10.00 -12.05
N VAL A 105 2.78 -10.88 -11.26
CA VAL A 105 3.67 -10.47 -10.17
C VAL A 105 4.99 -10.01 -10.77
N ILE A 106 5.34 -8.73 -10.58
CA ILE A 106 6.56 -8.10 -11.13
C ILE A 106 7.72 -8.22 -10.15
N GLN A 107 7.44 -8.09 -8.87
CA GLN A 107 8.40 -8.27 -7.79
C GLN A 107 7.68 -8.74 -6.53
N TYR A 108 8.34 -9.62 -5.76
CA TYR A 108 7.83 -10.11 -4.48
C TYR A 108 8.95 -10.15 -3.44
N GLY A 109 8.65 -9.75 -2.23
CA GLY A 109 9.60 -9.82 -1.12
C GLY A 109 9.13 -9.07 0.12
N LYS A 110 10.03 -8.94 1.10
CA LYS A 110 9.78 -8.09 2.27
C LYS A 110 9.47 -6.66 1.81
N THR A 111 8.42 -6.06 2.32
CA THR A 111 7.92 -4.75 1.90
C THR A 111 9.03 -3.69 1.83
N LEU A 112 9.84 -3.56 2.88
CA LEU A 112 10.96 -2.62 2.90
C LEU A 112 12.05 -2.94 1.85
N ASN A 113 12.25 -4.21 1.51
CA ASN A 113 13.20 -4.58 0.46
C ASN A 113 12.66 -4.20 -0.92
N VAL A 114 11.39 -4.48 -1.20
CA VAL A 114 10.73 -4.10 -2.46
C VAL A 114 10.74 -2.57 -2.62
N TYR A 115 10.47 -1.84 -1.54
CA TYR A 115 10.54 -0.38 -1.52
C TYR A 115 11.94 0.17 -1.79
N ASN A 116 12.95 -0.32 -1.05
CA ASN A 116 14.32 0.22 -1.10
C ASN A 116 15.14 -0.28 -2.29
N LYS A 117 14.83 -1.50 -2.79
CA LYS A 117 15.56 -2.16 -3.86
C LYS A 117 14.60 -2.66 -4.94
N PRO A 118 13.93 -1.74 -5.67
CA PRO A 118 13.05 -2.14 -6.76
C PRO A 118 13.88 -2.80 -7.88
N GLU A 119 13.40 -3.94 -8.37
CA GLU A 119 14.09 -4.70 -9.45
C GLU A 119 13.87 -4.06 -10.82
N ASN A 120 12.85 -3.22 -10.95
CA ASN A 120 12.54 -2.55 -12.20
C ASN A 120 11.82 -1.21 -11.95
N LEU A 121 11.69 -0.41 -13.02
CA LEU A 121 11.05 0.90 -12.96
C LEU A 121 9.59 0.84 -12.50
N ILE A 122 8.87 -0.23 -12.82
CA ILE A 122 7.46 -0.37 -12.47
C ILE A 122 7.32 -0.54 -10.96
N SER A 123 8.08 -1.47 -10.35
CA SER A 123 8.12 -1.65 -8.90
C SER A 123 8.55 -0.37 -8.18
N ALA A 124 9.50 0.39 -8.76
CA ALA A 124 9.91 1.67 -8.21
C ALA A 124 8.78 2.71 -8.22
N LYS A 125 8.00 2.78 -9.30
CA LYS A 125 6.86 3.70 -9.46
C LYS A 125 5.71 3.37 -8.53
N VAL A 126 5.39 2.10 -8.35
CA VAL A 126 4.28 1.64 -7.48
C VAL A 126 4.41 2.22 -6.06
N PHE A 127 5.63 2.33 -5.55
CA PHE A 127 5.89 2.88 -4.22
C PHE A 127 6.26 4.37 -4.20
N SER A 128 5.97 5.10 -5.27
CA SER A 128 6.27 6.54 -5.34
C SER A 128 5.01 7.38 -5.25
N ASP A 129 4.80 7.93 -4.06
CA ASP A 129 3.79 8.93 -3.78
C ASP A 129 4.45 10.07 -2.97
N PRO A 130 4.55 11.30 -3.52
CA PRO A 130 4.17 11.71 -4.89
C PRO A 130 4.90 10.94 -6.01
N PRO A 131 4.40 11.02 -7.26
CA PRO A 131 4.98 10.30 -8.39
C PRO A 131 6.48 10.55 -8.57
N MET A 132 7.23 9.51 -8.91
CA MET A 132 8.67 9.57 -9.15
C MET A 132 9.03 10.53 -10.29
N ASN A 133 10.05 11.36 -10.07
CA ASN A 133 10.68 12.15 -11.12
C ASN A 133 11.51 11.21 -12.02
N ILE A 134 11.24 11.23 -13.31
CA ILE A 134 11.87 10.32 -14.28
C ILE A 134 12.53 11.13 -15.39
N ALA A 135 13.75 10.73 -15.79
CA ALA A 135 14.43 11.30 -16.94
C ALA A 135 15.11 10.21 -17.77
N GLU A 136 15.10 10.38 -19.09
CA GLU A 136 15.94 9.60 -19.97
C GLU A 136 17.36 10.20 -20.03
N ILE A 137 18.35 9.35 -19.89
CA ILE A 137 19.75 9.74 -19.91
C ILE A 137 20.56 8.88 -20.88
N SER A 138 21.65 9.45 -21.36
CA SER A 138 22.71 8.71 -22.04
C SER A 138 23.98 8.71 -21.19
N LYS A 139 24.70 7.59 -21.19
CA LYS A 139 26.01 7.45 -20.56
C LYS A 139 27.07 7.16 -21.62
N SER A 140 28.18 7.90 -21.57
CA SER A 140 29.38 7.65 -22.35
C SER A 140 30.62 7.89 -21.46
N GLY A 141 31.40 6.84 -21.21
CA GLY A 141 32.50 6.87 -20.24
C GLY A 141 31.99 7.24 -18.83
N GLU A 142 32.51 8.30 -18.26
CA GLU A 142 32.11 8.82 -16.95
C GLU A 142 31.00 9.90 -17.06
N ILE A 143 30.59 10.29 -18.27
CA ILE A 143 29.66 11.38 -18.50
C ILE A 143 28.24 10.82 -18.65
N PHE A 144 27.32 11.38 -17.87
CA PHE A 144 25.88 11.19 -17.96
C PHE A 144 25.23 12.47 -18.46
N LYS A 145 24.30 12.36 -19.40
CA LYS A 145 23.58 13.51 -19.98
C LYS A 145 22.09 13.22 -20.01
N ILE A 146 21.28 14.18 -19.57
CA ILE A 146 19.81 14.11 -19.75
C ILE A 146 19.50 14.40 -21.22
N LYS A 147 18.65 13.57 -21.87
CA LYS A 147 18.40 13.67 -23.31
C LYS A 147 17.70 14.96 -23.70
N ASP A 148 16.76 15.43 -22.90
CA ASP A 148 15.88 16.55 -23.24
C ASP A 148 16.42 17.93 -22.83
N ASN A 149 17.63 17.98 -22.26
CA ASN A 149 18.26 19.22 -21.86
C ASN A 149 19.80 19.13 -21.92
N ASN A 150 20.46 20.24 -21.60
CA ASN A 150 21.92 20.33 -21.62
C ASN A 150 22.57 19.93 -20.27
N VAL A 151 21.79 19.36 -19.33
CA VAL A 151 22.33 18.94 -18.03
C VAL A 151 23.18 17.71 -18.19
N GLN A 152 24.43 17.77 -17.73
CA GLN A 152 25.36 16.65 -17.70
C GLN A 152 26.14 16.64 -16.39
N TRP A 153 26.56 15.45 -15.97
CA TRP A 153 27.41 15.28 -14.78
C TRP A 153 28.37 14.12 -14.97
N LYS A 154 29.40 14.06 -14.13
CA LYS A 154 30.32 12.93 -14.07
C LYS A 154 29.97 12.03 -12.90
N SER A 155 30.10 10.70 -13.12
CA SER A 155 29.94 9.72 -12.06
C SER A 155 30.81 8.51 -12.33
N ASN A 156 31.35 7.91 -11.26
CA ASN A 156 32.14 6.69 -11.29
C ASN A 156 31.27 5.41 -11.32
N LEU A 157 29.98 5.53 -11.60
CA LEU A 157 29.06 4.40 -11.64
C LEU A 157 29.47 3.41 -12.76
N LYS A 158 29.83 2.18 -12.36
CA LYS A 158 30.31 1.13 -13.26
C LYS A 158 29.15 0.42 -13.96
N ILE A 159 28.48 1.09 -14.86
CA ILE A 159 27.51 0.50 -15.80
C ILE A 159 28.01 0.70 -17.24
N LYS A 160 27.54 -0.10 -18.19
CA LYS A 160 27.93 0.01 -19.61
C LYS A 160 27.50 1.35 -20.20
N ASP A 161 28.16 1.80 -21.26
CA ASP A 161 27.68 2.94 -22.04
C ASP A 161 26.37 2.59 -22.73
N GLY A 162 25.43 3.56 -22.76
CA GLY A 162 24.11 3.34 -23.34
C GLY A 162 23.05 4.33 -22.84
N ASN A 163 21.80 4.04 -23.18
CA ASN A 163 20.65 4.81 -22.73
C ASN A 163 20.01 4.17 -21.50
N TYR A 164 19.62 4.98 -20.55
CA TYR A 164 19.03 4.57 -19.28
C TYR A 164 17.85 5.46 -18.94
N ILE A 165 17.03 4.98 -18.03
CA ILE A 165 16.00 5.77 -17.34
C ILE A 165 16.46 5.90 -15.89
N ILE A 166 16.55 7.12 -15.40
CA ILE A 166 16.75 7.39 -13.97
C ILE A 166 15.45 7.83 -13.33
N GLY A 167 15.25 7.39 -12.10
CA GLY A 167 14.11 7.79 -11.28
C GLY A 167 14.57 8.25 -9.91
N ILE A 168 13.98 9.36 -9.43
CA ILE A 168 14.22 9.89 -8.09
C ILE A 168 12.87 10.05 -7.42
N ARG A 169 12.70 9.41 -6.27
CA ARG A 169 11.53 9.63 -5.41
C ARG A 169 11.66 11.01 -4.76
N PRO A 170 10.53 11.73 -4.62
CA PRO A 170 10.48 13.01 -3.89
C PRO A 170 10.90 12.89 -2.45
#